data_19717d6cfdf1128863c6edd114419a4d
#
_entry.id   19717d6cfdf1128863c6edd114419a4d
#
_cell.length_a   1.000
_cell.length_b   1.000
_cell.length_c   1.000
_cell.angle_alpha   90.00
_cell.angle_beta   90.00
_cell.angle_gamma   90.00
#
_symmetry.space_group_name_H-M   'P 1'
#
loop_
_entity.id
_entity.type
_entity.pdbx_description
1 polymer ?
#
loop_
_entity_poly.entity_id
_entity_poly.type
_entity_poly.pdbx_seq_one_letter_code
_entity_poly.pdbx_strand_id
1 'polypeptide(L)'
;MNEHTTRIVVIGGGYAGVIAANHLQLRPDIEISLVNPRPEFVERIRLHQLVTGSDDATVAYTDVLGPRARLVVDTATRIDITAHRVDLADGDPLPFDYLIYAVGSGAAAPTVPGADEFGYPIADLEQAQRLAGALGAVPSDARVCVVGGGLTGIETAAELADQGRAVTLVCGKTLGPDLSGPGRR
;
A
#
# COMPACT_ATOMS: atom_id res chain seq x y z
N MET A 1 41.96 -3.66 -9.79
CA MET A 1 40.81 -4.57 -9.72
C MET A 1 39.59 -3.69 -9.95
N ASN A 2 38.83 -3.92 -11.04
CA ASN A 2 37.56 -3.23 -11.20
C ASN A 2 36.62 -3.78 -10.12
N GLU A 3 36.31 -2.99 -9.11
CA GLU A 3 35.25 -3.34 -8.16
C GLU A 3 33.94 -3.34 -8.94
N HIS A 4 33.42 -4.53 -9.21
CA HIS A 4 32.14 -4.69 -9.86
C HIS A 4 31.05 -4.30 -8.81
N THR A 5 30.47 -3.12 -8.97
CA THR A 5 29.33 -2.70 -8.14
C THR A 5 28.11 -3.56 -8.48
N THR A 6 27.57 -4.25 -7.50
CA THR A 6 26.37 -5.11 -7.66
C THR A 6 25.12 -4.24 -7.76
N ARG A 7 24.38 -4.37 -8.85
CA ARG A 7 23.14 -3.62 -9.09
C ARG A 7 21.94 -4.41 -8.61
N ILE A 8 21.15 -3.83 -7.72
CA ILE A 8 19.92 -4.42 -7.22
C ILE A 8 18.75 -3.54 -7.59
N VAL A 9 17.77 -4.11 -8.29
CA VAL A 9 16.49 -3.46 -8.56
C VAL A 9 15.43 -4.02 -7.62
N VAL A 10 14.74 -3.13 -6.91
CA VAL A 10 13.60 -3.45 -6.06
C VAL A 10 12.35 -2.92 -6.73
N ILE A 11 11.40 -3.78 -7.09
CA ILE A 11 10.12 -3.39 -7.69
C ILE A 11 9.05 -3.35 -6.61
N GLY A 12 8.48 -2.17 -6.40
CA GLY A 12 7.45 -1.90 -5.39
C GLY A 12 8.00 -1.18 -4.17
N GLY A 13 7.51 0.04 -3.95
CA GLY A 13 7.93 0.96 -2.89
C GLY A 13 7.08 0.90 -1.62
N GLY A 14 6.38 -0.19 -1.36
CA GLY A 14 5.68 -0.42 -0.09
C GLY A 14 6.64 -0.84 1.04
N TYR A 15 6.07 -1.27 2.18
CA TYR A 15 6.84 -1.65 3.37
C TYR A 15 7.99 -2.62 3.06
N ALA A 16 7.71 -3.71 2.34
CA ALA A 16 8.71 -4.72 2.05
C ALA A 16 9.86 -4.18 1.18
N GLY A 17 9.53 -3.40 0.14
CA GLY A 17 10.53 -2.81 -0.76
C GLY A 17 11.41 -1.77 -0.08
N VAL A 18 10.81 -0.87 0.70
CA VAL A 18 11.57 0.15 1.46
C VAL A 18 12.47 -0.50 2.51
N ILE A 19 11.96 -1.48 3.27
CA ILE A 19 12.77 -2.21 4.25
C ILE A 19 13.94 -2.93 3.57
N ALA A 20 13.68 -3.61 2.44
CA ALA A 20 14.72 -4.29 1.69
C ALA A 20 15.79 -3.32 1.19
N ALA A 21 15.38 -2.20 0.55
CA ALA A 21 16.30 -1.18 0.06
C ALA A 21 17.13 -0.56 1.20
N ASN A 22 16.49 -0.23 2.33
CA ASN A 22 17.17 0.31 3.50
C ASN A 22 18.18 -0.66 4.12
N HIS A 23 17.86 -1.94 4.12
CA HIS A 23 18.78 -2.95 4.64
C HIS A 23 19.99 -3.16 3.71
N LEU A 24 19.76 -3.20 2.41
CA LEU A 24 20.79 -3.39 1.40
C LEU A 24 21.80 -2.25 1.35
N GLN A 25 21.41 -1.00 1.57
CA GLN A 25 22.31 0.14 1.54
C GLN A 25 23.38 0.13 2.67
N LEU A 26 23.27 -0.75 3.66
CA LEU A 26 24.32 -0.97 4.65
C LEU A 26 25.60 -1.53 4.02
N ARG A 27 25.51 -2.09 2.82
CA ARG A 27 26.66 -2.60 2.05
C ARG A 27 27.16 -1.55 1.07
N PRO A 28 28.46 -1.20 1.11
CA PRO A 28 29.01 -0.14 0.24
C PRO A 28 29.16 -0.55 -1.23
N ASP A 29 29.21 -1.84 -1.51
CA ASP A 29 29.45 -2.44 -2.82
C ASP A 29 28.16 -2.64 -3.66
N ILE A 30 27.01 -2.09 -3.20
CA ILE A 30 25.71 -2.26 -3.83
C ILE A 30 25.16 -0.91 -4.33
N GLU A 31 24.68 -0.89 -5.56
CA GLU A 31 23.83 0.15 -6.14
C GLU A 31 22.36 -0.32 -6.11
N ILE A 32 21.45 0.51 -5.55
CA ILE A 32 20.06 0.15 -5.32
C ILE A 32 19.16 1.11 -6.09
N SER A 33 18.26 0.56 -6.91
CA SER A 33 17.16 1.29 -7.55
C SER A 33 15.83 0.74 -7.04
N LEU A 34 15.03 1.58 -6.37
CA LEU A 34 13.67 1.27 -5.95
C LEU A 34 12.71 1.85 -6.99
N VAL A 35 11.99 0.98 -7.70
CA VAL A 35 11.00 1.36 -8.72
C VAL A 35 9.62 1.40 -8.09
N ASN A 36 8.94 2.53 -8.18
CA ASN A 36 7.58 2.69 -7.69
C ASN A 36 6.82 3.72 -8.54
N PRO A 37 5.54 3.48 -8.91
CA PRO A 37 4.80 4.40 -9.79
C PRO A 37 4.42 5.73 -9.13
N ARG A 38 4.56 5.86 -7.80
CA ARG A 38 4.24 7.08 -7.05
C ARG A 38 5.49 7.68 -6.42
N PRO A 39 5.57 9.02 -6.33
CA PRO A 39 6.68 9.70 -5.66
C PRO A 39 6.61 9.65 -4.14
N GLU A 40 5.52 9.10 -3.57
CA GLU A 40 5.26 9.03 -2.14
C GLU A 40 5.08 7.58 -1.68
N PHE A 41 5.52 7.32 -0.46
CA PHE A 41 5.27 6.08 0.25
C PHE A 41 3.84 6.08 0.79
N VAL A 42 3.09 5.01 0.56
CA VAL A 42 1.72 4.87 1.07
C VAL A 42 1.72 4.01 2.33
N GLU A 43 1.29 4.59 3.44
CA GLU A 43 1.06 3.90 4.70
C GLU A 43 -0.27 3.13 4.66
N ARG A 44 -0.27 1.97 4.01
CA ARG A 44 -1.50 1.16 3.81
C ARG A 44 -2.26 0.86 5.10
N ILE A 45 -1.55 0.80 6.22
CA ILE A 45 -2.16 0.60 7.53
C ILE A 45 -2.98 1.81 8.01
N ARG A 46 -2.81 3.00 7.39
CA ARG A 46 -3.51 4.24 7.72
C ARG A 46 -4.60 4.63 6.73
N LEU A 47 -4.90 3.79 5.74
CA LEU A 47 -5.92 4.11 4.72
C LEU A 47 -7.30 4.38 5.34
N HIS A 48 -7.64 3.75 6.46
CA HIS A 48 -8.86 4.05 7.21
C HIS A 48 -8.88 5.48 7.78
N GLN A 49 -7.72 6.00 8.18
CA GLN A 49 -7.56 7.38 8.65
C GLN A 49 -7.70 8.38 7.51
N LEU A 50 -7.17 8.06 6.32
CA LEU A 50 -7.41 8.88 5.12
C LEU A 50 -8.90 8.95 4.79
N VAL A 51 -9.62 7.85 4.89
CA VAL A 51 -11.07 7.80 4.63
C VAL A 51 -11.84 8.75 5.54
N THR A 52 -11.39 8.90 6.78
CA THR A 52 -12.02 9.77 7.79
C THR A 52 -11.41 11.18 7.84
N GLY A 53 -10.31 11.41 7.11
CA GLY A 53 -9.62 12.70 7.08
C GLY A 53 -8.78 12.99 8.31
N SER A 54 -8.47 11.97 9.13
CA SER A 54 -7.59 12.11 10.30
C SER A 54 -6.10 11.99 9.96
N ASP A 55 -5.76 11.44 8.77
CA ASP A 55 -4.41 11.33 8.22
C ASP A 55 -4.49 11.28 6.68
N ASP A 56 -3.45 11.64 5.96
CA ASP A 56 -3.38 11.54 4.48
C ASP A 56 -2.81 10.20 3.99
N ALA A 57 -2.31 9.37 4.90
CA ALA A 57 -1.74 8.05 4.66
C ALA A 57 -0.56 8.05 3.66
N THR A 58 0.11 9.18 3.48
CA THR A 58 1.28 9.30 2.60
C THR A 58 2.47 9.94 3.30
N VAL A 59 3.67 9.50 2.95
CA VAL A 59 4.93 10.03 3.48
C VAL A 59 5.91 10.20 2.32
N ALA A 60 6.69 11.28 2.33
CA ALA A 60 7.73 11.47 1.33
C ALA A 60 8.78 10.36 1.41
N TYR A 61 9.26 9.85 0.28
CA TYR A 61 10.31 8.82 0.30
C TYR A 61 11.60 9.30 0.96
N THR A 62 11.87 10.62 0.95
CA THR A 62 13.01 11.20 1.67
C THR A 62 13.02 10.91 3.16
N ASP A 63 11.86 10.63 3.75
CA ASP A 63 11.71 10.39 5.18
C ASP A 63 11.78 8.90 5.54
N VAL A 64 11.57 8.02 4.57
CA VAL A 64 11.50 6.56 4.78
C VAL A 64 12.55 5.77 4.03
N LEU A 65 13.11 6.32 2.93
CA LEU A 65 14.12 5.67 2.10
C LEU A 65 15.50 6.28 2.38
N GLY A 66 16.45 5.46 2.74
CA GLY A 66 17.79 5.93 3.02
C GLY A 66 18.52 6.49 1.78
N PRO A 67 19.50 7.37 1.99
CA PRO A 67 20.07 8.25 0.95
C PRO A 67 20.86 7.52 -0.13
N ARG A 68 21.22 6.25 0.06
CA ARG A 68 21.98 5.47 -0.94
C ARG A 68 21.07 4.65 -1.87
N ALA A 69 19.78 4.59 -1.60
CA ALA A 69 18.82 3.95 -2.49
C ALA A 69 18.19 5.01 -3.40
N ARG A 70 18.33 4.82 -4.72
CA ARG A 70 17.75 5.72 -5.72
C ARG A 70 16.28 5.37 -5.94
N LEU A 71 15.38 6.29 -5.68
CA LEU A 71 13.98 6.18 -6.11
C LEU A 71 13.88 6.42 -7.62
N VAL A 72 13.20 5.51 -8.31
CA VAL A 72 12.80 5.63 -9.71
C VAL A 72 11.28 5.66 -9.74
N VAL A 73 10.73 6.86 -9.97
CA VAL A 73 9.27 7.06 -10.05
C VAL A 73 8.83 6.66 -11.44
N ASP A 74 8.47 5.40 -11.60
CA ASP A 74 8.03 4.81 -12.86
C ASP A 74 7.35 3.46 -12.61
N THR A 75 6.70 2.93 -13.64
CA THR A 75 6.05 1.62 -13.61
C THR A 75 6.92 0.57 -14.29
N ALA A 76 7.27 -0.49 -13.55
CA ALA A 76 7.90 -1.66 -14.14
C ALA A 76 6.88 -2.41 -15.00
N THR A 77 7.14 -2.51 -16.30
CA THR A 77 6.22 -3.13 -17.26
C THR A 77 6.60 -4.56 -17.61
N ARG A 78 7.90 -4.88 -17.56
CA ARG A 78 8.41 -6.21 -17.88
C ARG A 78 9.71 -6.50 -17.12
N ILE A 79 9.86 -7.74 -16.70
CA ILE A 79 11.10 -8.28 -16.16
C ILE A 79 11.69 -9.23 -17.21
N ASP A 80 12.86 -8.90 -17.76
CA ASP A 80 13.60 -9.75 -18.67
C ASP A 80 14.75 -10.42 -17.91
N ILE A 81 14.50 -11.65 -17.46
CA ILE A 81 15.48 -12.43 -16.68
C ILE A 81 16.69 -12.82 -17.54
N THR A 82 16.50 -13.04 -18.83
CA THR A 82 17.59 -13.44 -19.73
C THR A 82 18.53 -12.27 -20.02
N ALA A 83 17.97 -11.07 -20.21
CA ALA A 83 18.73 -9.85 -20.44
C ALA A 83 19.15 -9.14 -19.13
N HIS A 84 18.74 -9.66 -17.96
CA HIS A 84 18.97 -9.07 -16.64
C HIS A 84 18.58 -7.58 -16.57
N ARG A 85 17.34 -7.27 -16.99
CA ARG A 85 16.82 -5.89 -16.96
C ARG A 85 15.33 -5.83 -16.63
N VAL A 86 14.93 -4.66 -16.11
CA VAL A 86 13.52 -4.29 -15.93
C VAL A 86 13.18 -3.20 -16.93
N ASP A 87 12.19 -3.43 -17.79
CA ASP A 87 11.66 -2.42 -18.70
C ASP A 87 10.66 -1.54 -17.94
N LEU A 88 10.79 -0.22 -18.12
CA LEU A 88 9.94 0.79 -17.50
C LEU A 88 8.90 1.33 -18.50
N ALA A 89 7.87 2.02 -18.00
CA ALA A 89 6.84 2.60 -18.87
C ALA A 89 7.38 3.80 -19.66
N ASP A 90 8.07 4.70 -18.98
CA ASP A 90 8.51 5.98 -19.55
C ASP A 90 10.04 6.14 -19.57
N GLY A 91 10.77 5.45 -18.71
CA GLY A 91 12.21 5.57 -18.56
C GLY A 91 13.01 4.50 -19.29
N ASP A 92 14.34 4.65 -19.24
CA ASP A 92 15.26 3.65 -19.78
C ASP A 92 15.20 2.35 -18.94
N PRO A 93 15.41 1.18 -19.57
CA PRO A 93 15.47 -0.07 -18.85
C PRO A 93 16.55 -0.11 -17.79
N LEU A 94 16.25 -0.66 -16.62
CA LEU A 94 17.18 -0.80 -15.51
C LEU A 94 17.85 -2.16 -15.54
N PRO A 95 19.17 -2.23 -15.73
CA PRO A 95 19.92 -3.48 -15.62
C PRO A 95 20.05 -3.90 -14.16
N PHE A 96 20.03 -5.21 -13.87
CA PHE A 96 20.20 -5.75 -12.53
C PHE A 96 21.09 -7.00 -12.50
N ASP A 97 21.77 -7.19 -11.39
CA ASP A 97 22.43 -8.44 -11.05
C ASP A 97 21.51 -9.28 -10.13
N TYR A 98 20.71 -8.58 -9.27
CA TYR A 98 19.65 -9.17 -8.45
C TYR A 98 18.39 -8.34 -8.53
N LEU A 99 17.23 -9.03 -8.45
CA LEU A 99 15.92 -8.42 -8.45
C LEU A 99 15.13 -8.80 -7.18
N ILE A 100 14.53 -7.82 -6.55
CA ILE A 100 13.57 -8.03 -5.46
C ILE A 100 12.17 -7.62 -5.94
N TYR A 101 11.25 -8.58 -5.96
CA TYR A 101 9.86 -8.35 -6.36
C TYR A 101 8.99 -8.13 -5.11
N ALA A 102 8.63 -6.89 -4.84
CA ALA A 102 7.94 -6.43 -3.63
C ALA A 102 6.68 -5.60 -3.93
N VAL A 103 5.94 -5.95 -4.98
CA VAL A 103 4.78 -5.19 -5.47
C VAL A 103 3.56 -5.22 -4.53
N GLY A 104 3.60 -6.01 -3.48
CA GLY A 104 2.50 -6.14 -2.54
C GLY A 104 1.31 -6.94 -3.08
N SER A 105 0.16 -6.77 -2.45
CA SER A 105 -1.11 -7.39 -2.84
C SER A 105 -2.11 -6.34 -3.29
N GLY A 106 -2.88 -6.62 -4.31
CA GLY A 106 -4.04 -5.82 -4.71
C GLY A 106 -5.32 -6.25 -3.98
N ALA A 107 -6.39 -5.50 -4.16
CA ALA A 107 -7.72 -5.93 -3.75
C ALA A 107 -8.15 -7.15 -4.57
N ALA A 108 -8.68 -8.17 -3.91
CA ALA A 108 -9.41 -9.21 -4.60
C ALA A 108 -10.73 -8.63 -5.14
N ALA A 109 -11.16 -9.09 -6.31
CA ALA A 109 -12.47 -8.72 -6.82
C ALA A 109 -13.55 -9.19 -5.82
N PRO A 110 -14.53 -8.33 -5.49
CA PRO A 110 -15.58 -8.71 -4.57
C PRO A 110 -16.43 -9.85 -5.18
N THR A 111 -16.73 -10.85 -4.35
CA THR A 111 -17.53 -12.01 -4.78
C THR A 111 -19.03 -11.84 -4.48
N VAL A 112 -19.40 -10.80 -3.73
CA VAL A 112 -20.79 -10.51 -3.37
C VAL A 112 -21.44 -9.74 -4.51
N PRO A 113 -22.61 -10.16 -5.04
CA PRO A 113 -23.30 -9.44 -6.12
C PRO A 113 -23.58 -7.97 -5.72
N GLY A 114 -23.23 -7.04 -6.62
CA GLY A 114 -23.37 -5.60 -6.44
C GLY A 114 -22.26 -4.93 -5.62
N ALA A 115 -21.34 -5.69 -5.04
CA ALA A 115 -20.26 -5.07 -4.27
C ALA A 115 -19.24 -4.32 -5.14
N ASP A 116 -19.13 -4.65 -6.41
CA ASP A 116 -18.34 -3.95 -7.41
C ASP A 116 -18.97 -2.62 -7.84
N GLU A 117 -20.31 -2.52 -7.82
CA GLU A 117 -21.08 -1.34 -8.18
C GLU A 117 -21.30 -0.39 -7.01
N PHE A 118 -21.66 -0.93 -5.83
CA PHE A 118 -22.09 -0.15 -4.66
C PHE A 118 -21.07 -0.12 -3.51
N GLY A 119 -20.03 -0.93 -3.59
CA GLY A 119 -19.00 -1.03 -2.56
C GLY A 119 -17.79 -0.14 -2.80
N TYR A 120 -17.18 0.30 -1.71
CA TYR A 120 -15.93 1.07 -1.71
C TYR A 120 -14.86 0.28 -0.94
N PRO A 121 -13.98 -0.47 -1.62
CA PRO A 121 -12.89 -1.15 -0.93
C PRO A 121 -11.84 -0.17 -0.40
N ILE A 122 -11.09 -0.58 0.63
CA ILE A 122 -9.98 0.19 1.23
C ILE A 122 -8.69 -0.63 1.09
N ALA A 123 -8.36 -1.05 -0.11
CA ALA A 123 -7.18 -1.89 -0.32
C ALA A 123 -5.96 -1.12 -0.81
N ASP A 124 -6.17 0.02 -1.44
CA ASP A 124 -5.13 0.91 -1.96
C ASP A 124 -5.53 2.38 -1.78
N LEU A 125 -4.60 3.27 -2.09
CA LEU A 125 -4.76 4.71 -1.90
C LEU A 125 -5.92 5.28 -2.73
N GLU A 126 -6.04 4.89 -3.99
CA GLU A 126 -7.07 5.39 -4.90
C GLU A 126 -8.47 4.98 -4.46
N GLN A 127 -8.61 3.77 -3.95
CA GLN A 127 -9.88 3.28 -3.42
C GLN A 127 -10.26 4.00 -2.13
N ALA A 128 -9.31 4.23 -1.23
CA ALA A 128 -9.52 5.00 -0.01
C ALA A 128 -9.90 6.46 -0.31
N GLN A 129 -9.25 7.10 -1.28
CA GLN A 129 -9.58 8.46 -1.74
C GLN A 129 -10.99 8.53 -2.35
N ARG A 130 -11.39 7.53 -3.14
CA ARG A 130 -12.76 7.46 -3.69
C ARG A 130 -13.80 7.32 -2.59
N LEU A 131 -13.53 6.49 -1.58
CA LEU A 131 -14.42 6.36 -0.43
C LEU A 131 -14.50 7.66 0.37
N ALA A 132 -13.37 8.33 0.64
CA ALA A 132 -13.35 9.62 1.33
C ALA A 132 -14.20 10.67 0.58
N GLY A 133 -14.05 10.74 -0.75
CA GLY A 133 -14.88 11.61 -1.60
C GLY A 133 -16.37 11.28 -1.54
N ALA A 134 -16.73 9.99 -1.58
CA ALA A 134 -18.11 9.54 -1.49
C ALA A 134 -18.73 9.87 -0.11
N LEU A 135 -17.98 9.69 0.97
CA LEU A 135 -18.41 10.05 2.33
C LEU A 135 -18.57 11.57 2.52
N GLY A 136 -17.73 12.37 1.85
CA GLY A 136 -17.86 13.83 1.85
C GLY A 136 -19.09 14.35 1.07
N ALA A 137 -19.62 13.55 0.14
CA ALA A 137 -20.77 13.92 -0.68
C ALA A 137 -22.13 13.55 -0.06
N VAL A 138 -22.14 12.77 1.03
CA VAL A 138 -23.37 12.38 1.73
C VAL A 138 -23.50 13.09 3.08
N PRO A 139 -24.73 13.29 3.61
CA PRO A 139 -24.95 13.88 4.94
C PRO A 139 -24.15 13.16 6.03
N SER A 140 -23.72 13.90 7.07
CA SER A 140 -22.95 13.33 8.19
C SER A 140 -23.71 12.27 8.99
N ASP A 141 -25.05 12.30 8.97
CA ASP A 141 -25.94 11.32 9.60
C ASP A 141 -26.31 10.13 8.69
N ALA A 142 -25.79 10.10 7.46
CA ALA A 142 -25.99 8.97 6.56
C ALA A 142 -25.45 7.68 7.18
N ARG A 143 -26.25 6.62 7.09
CA ARG A 143 -25.88 5.29 7.61
C ARG A 143 -24.77 4.68 6.73
N VAL A 144 -23.74 4.17 7.37
CA VAL A 144 -22.61 3.48 6.71
C VAL A 144 -22.61 2.01 7.14
N CYS A 145 -22.50 1.13 6.15
CA CYS A 145 -22.31 -0.31 6.38
C CYS A 145 -20.87 -0.67 6.05
N VAL A 146 -20.11 -1.14 7.04
CA VAL A 146 -18.75 -1.67 6.86
C VAL A 146 -18.86 -3.19 6.79
N VAL A 147 -18.39 -3.79 5.70
CA VAL A 147 -18.42 -5.24 5.49
C VAL A 147 -17.02 -5.81 5.62
N GLY A 148 -16.82 -6.64 6.65
CA GLY A 148 -15.54 -7.27 6.97
C GLY A 148 -15.14 -7.06 8.42
N GLY A 149 -15.09 -8.14 9.20
CA GLY A 149 -14.75 -8.11 10.64
C GLY A 149 -13.25 -8.31 10.92
N GLY A 150 -12.37 -8.07 9.94
CA GLY A 150 -10.92 -8.00 10.13
C GLY A 150 -10.48 -6.66 10.73
N LEU A 151 -9.17 -6.50 10.97
CA LEU A 151 -8.61 -5.29 11.61
C LEU A 151 -9.02 -4.01 10.86
N THR A 152 -8.81 -3.96 9.54
CA THR A 152 -9.17 -2.79 8.73
C THR A 152 -10.65 -2.40 8.84
N GLY A 153 -11.56 -3.40 8.83
CA GLY A 153 -13.00 -3.13 8.98
C GLY A 153 -13.36 -2.60 10.37
N ILE A 154 -12.72 -3.13 11.43
CA ILE A 154 -12.92 -2.66 12.80
C ILE A 154 -12.41 -1.22 12.95
N GLU A 155 -11.19 -0.94 12.49
CA GLU A 155 -10.57 0.39 12.54
C GLU A 155 -11.40 1.41 11.76
N THR A 156 -11.81 1.07 10.53
CA THR A 156 -12.67 1.94 9.71
C THR A 156 -14.02 2.21 10.39
N ALA A 157 -14.65 1.18 10.96
CA ALA A 157 -15.93 1.34 11.64
C ALA A 157 -15.82 2.20 12.89
N ALA A 158 -14.74 2.04 13.66
CA ALA A 158 -14.47 2.85 14.84
C ALA A 158 -14.24 4.32 14.50
N GLU A 159 -13.35 4.61 13.56
CA GLU A 159 -13.05 5.98 13.10
C GLU A 159 -14.32 6.70 12.58
N LEU A 160 -15.15 6.02 11.78
CA LEU A 160 -16.40 6.58 11.28
C LEU A 160 -17.41 6.83 12.41
N ALA A 161 -17.47 5.95 13.41
CA ALA A 161 -18.33 6.12 14.58
C ALA A 161 -17.85 7.27 15.47
N ASP A 162 -16.56 7.45 15.65
CA ASP A 162 -15.97 8.57 16.39
C ASP A 162 -16.29 9.93 15.73
N GLN A 163 -16.50 9.93 14.41
CA GLN A 163 -17.01 11.10 13.67
C GLN A 163 -18.53 11.32 13.82
N GLY A 164 -19.20 10.50 14.61
CA GLY A 164 -20.64 10.59 14.86
C GLY A 164 -21.52 9.95 13.77
N ARG A 165 -20.97 9.18 12.85
CA ARG A 165 -21.73 8.47 11.82
C ARG A 165 -22.46 7.25 12.42
N ALA A 166 -23.64 6.95 11.90
CA ALA A 166 -24.36 5.72 12.24
C ALA A 166 -23.75 4.54 11.47
N VAL A 167 -22.89 3.76 12.11
CA VAL A 167 -22.12 2.67 11.50
C VAL A 167 -22.72 1.31 11.87
N THR A 168 -22.83 0.42 10.87
CA THR A 168 -23.11 -1.00 11.06
C THR A 168 -21.93 -1.81 10.54
N LEU A 169 -21.29 -2.60 11.40
CA LEU A 169 -20.22 -3.53 11.00
C LEU A 169 -20.81 -4.92 10.78
N VAL A 170 -20.70 -5.41 9.55
CA VAL A 170 -21.13 -6.75 9.16
C VAL A 170 -19.90 -7.67 9.10
N CYS A 171 -19.89 -8.72 9.89
CA CYS A 171 -18.84 -9.73 9.87
C CYS A 171 -19.43 -11.12 9.65
N GLY A 172 -18.59 -12.08 9.21
CA GLY A 172 -18.97 -13.46 9.02
C GLY A 172 -19.18 -14.19 10.37
N LYS A 173 -18.29 -15.11 10.71
CA LYS A 173 -18.47 -15.93 11.93
C LYS A 173 -17.92 -15.28 13.20
N THR A 174 -16.82 -14.55 13.10
CA THR A 174 -16.09 -14.01 14.27
C THR A 174 -15.61 -12.60 13.97
N LEU A 175 -15.84 -11.67 14.91
CA LEU A 175 -15.26 -10.35 14.88
C LEU A 175 -13.79 -10.42 15.31
N GLY A 176 -12.91 -9.78 14.55
CA GLY A 176 -11.47 -9.74 14.84
C GLY A 176 -10.85 -11.14 14.96
N PRO A 177 -10.91 -11.99 13.91
CA PRO A 177 -10.43 -13.38 14.00
C PRO A 177 -8.94 -13.44 14.37
N ASP A 178 -8.17 -12.43 13.98
CA ASP A 178 -6.72 -12.33 14.25
C ASP A 178 -6.39 -11.66 15.59
N LEU A 179 -7.38 -11.15 16.31
CA LEU A 179 -7.18 -10.56 17.63
C LEU A 179 -6.98 -11.65 18.69
N SER A 180 -6.04 -11.40 19.62
CA SER A 180 -5.86 -12.23 20.81
C SER A 180 -7.10 -12.21 21.71
N GLY A 181 -7.23 -13.18 22.63
CA GLY A 181 -8.35 -13.24 23.58
C GLY A 181 -8.59 -11.93 24.36
N PRO A 182 -7.54 -11.24 24.87
CA PRO A 182 -7.68 -9.90 25.46
C PRO A 182 -8.16 -8.82 24.47
N GLY A 183 -7.70 -8.85 23.22
CA GLY A 183 -8.08 -7.86 22.21
C GLY A 183 -9.52 -7.98 21.68
N ARG A 184 -10.23 -9.07 22.04
CA ARG A 184 -11.64 -9.30 21.69
C ARG A 184 -12.63 -8.93 22.80
N ARG A 185 -12.15 -8.43 23.94
CA ARG A 185 -12.95 -7.95 25.08
C ARG A 185 -13.01 -6.43 25.04
#